data_4cbe1948262708eb4f9477e3051d1b0c
#
_entry.id   4cbe1948262708eb4f9477e3051d1b0c
#
_cell.length_a   1.000
_cell.length_b   1.000
_cell.length_c   1.000
_cell.angle_alpha   90.00
_cell.angle_beta   90.00
_cell.angle_gamma   90.00
#
_symmetry.space_group_name_H-M   'P 1'
#
loop_
_entity.id
_entity.type
_entity.pdbx_description
1 polymer ?
#
loop_
_entity_poly.entity_id
_entity_poly.type
_entity_poly.pdbx_seq_one_letter_code
_entity_poly.pdbx_strand_id
1 'polypeptide(L)'
;MAAFDLQVNGYAGVDFNGDLLSADELGRVCDALSKDGVGGILATFITDDLGVMCSRMENLVRIREENREWRELIRGIHIEGPFLNETRGYIGAHPVEYAKRADIESMERLLDAAGGLTKIVTLAPERDEGFAVTRFLVERGICVAAGHCDPPVEELKGAIGAGLKMFTHLGNGCPMALNRHDNIIQRVLSLRDDLWISFIPDGAHVPFATLKNYLDLVGTDRVVMVTDAIAAAGMGPGDYHFLGRDVRIGDDLVARSPDGSHLIGSTITMPRVAENLERELGFPESEIRKLIEENPRTLIE
;
A
#
# COMPACT_ATOMS: atom_id res chain seq x y z
N MET A 1 -21.53 -6.22 -1.49
CA MET A 1 -20.06 -6.40 -1.58
C MET A 1 -19.45 -5.34 -0.67
N ALA A 2 -18.61 -5.71 0.28
CA ALA A 2 -17.95 -4.76 1.18
C ALA A 2 -16.44 -4.89 0.97
N ALA A 3 -15.90 -4.04 0.12
CA ALA A 3 -14.49 -4.06 -0.24
C ALA A 3 -13.58 -3.92 1.00
N PHE A 4 -12.40 -4.52 0.95
CA PHE A 4 -11.39 -4.40 1.97
C PHE A 4 -10.07 -3.93 1.35
N ASP A 5 -9.63 -2.72 1.71
CA ASP A 5 -8.45 -2.10 1.11
C ASP A 5 -7.25 -2.19 2.05
N LEU A 6 -6.20 -2.87 1.59
CA LEU A 6 -5.00 -3.09 2.40
C LEU A 6 -3.99 -1.93 2.35
N GLN A 7 -4.28 -0.86 1.58
CA GLN A 7 -3.34 0.25 1.43
C GLN A 7 -4.08 1.56 1.16
N VAL A 8 -4.30 2.35 2.23
CA VAL A 8 -4.96 3.65 2.19
C VAL A 8 -4.13 4.66 2.98
N ASN A 9 -3.49 5.61 2.30
CA ASN A 9 -2.66 6.66 2.90
C ASN A 9 -3.50 7.87 3.34
N GLY A 10 -4.68 8.01 2.76
CA GLY A 10 -5.63 9.08 3.05
C GLY A 10 -6.85 8.98 2.15
N TYR A 11 -7.89 9.78 2.43
CA TYR A 11 -9.14 9.77 1.68
C TYR A 11 -9.96 11.02 1.94
N ALA A 12 -10.73 11.50 0.95
CA ALA A 12 -11.69 12.61 1.07
C ALA A 12 -11.11 13.87 1.74
N GLY A 13 -9.89 14.25 1.36
CA GLY A 13 -9.20 15.44 1.84
C GLY A 13 -8.46 15.25 3.17
N VAL A 14 -8.39 14.03 3.70
CA VAL A 14 -7.71 13.72 4.96
C VAL A 14 -6.52 12.81 4.70
N ASP A 15 -5.36 13.18 5.24
CA ASP A 15 -4.09 12.50 5.08
C ASP A 15 -3.67 11.83 6.40
N PHE A 16 -3.47 10.51 6.40
CA PHE A 16 -2.95 9.81 7.58
C PHE A 16 -1.47 10.12 7.84
N ASN A 17 -0.77 10.61 6.83
CA ASN A 17 0.65 10.95 6.87
C ASN A 17 0.91 12.47 6.96
N GLY A 18 -0.15 13.27 7.17
CA GLY A 18 -0.07 14.71 7.40
C GLY A 18 0.10 15.07 8.87
N ASP A 19 -0.55 16.18 9.26
CA ASP A 19 -0.66 16.59 10.67
C ASP A 19 -1.46 15.57 11.47
N LEU A 20 -1.40 15.68 12.82
CA LEU A 20 -2.15 14.78 13.68
C LEU A 20 -3.67 14.95 13.44
N LEU A 21 -4.31 13.85 13.11
CA LEU A 21 -5.75 13.81 12.81
C LEU A 21 -6.60 14.22 14.02
N SER A 22 -7.63 15.00 13.75
CA SER A 22 -8.74 15.19 14.67
C SER A 22 -9.77 14.05 14.54
N ALA A 23 -10.62 13.88 15.55
CA ALA A 23 -11.74 12.93 15.51
C ALA A 23 -12.74 13.27 14.38
N ASP A 24 -12.98 14.56 14.11
CA ASP A 24 -13.86 15.01 13.03
C ASP A 24 -13.30 14.63 11.64
N GLU A 25 -11.99 14.73 11.44
CA GLU A 25 -11.34 14.28 10.20
C GLU A 25 -11.45 12.78 10.02
N LEU A 26 -11.17 12.00 11.08
CA LEU A 26 -11.33 10.56 11.01
C LEU A 26 -12.78 10.16 10.72
N GLY A 27 -13.77 10.84 11.32
CA GLY A 27 -15.19 10.65 11.03
C GLY A 27 -15.50 10.86 9.54
N ARG A 28 -15.03 11.97 8.96
CA ARG A 28 -15.24 12.27 7.52
C ARG A 28 -14.66 11.19 6.61
N VAL A 29 -13.45 10.69 6.91
CA VAL A 29 -12.83 9.59 6.15
C VAL A 29 -13.68 8.34 6.23
N CYS A 30 -14.07 7.95 7.44
CA CYS A 30 -14.86 6.73 7.65
C CYS A 30 -16.22 6.80 6.93
N ASP A 31 -16.89 7.95 6.99
CA ASP A 31 -18.16 8.18 6.31
C ASP A 31 -17.99 8.09 4.77
N ALA A 32 -16.94 8.70 4.23
CA ALA A 32 -16.67 8.68 2.79
C ALA A 32 -16.35 7.26 2.28
N LEU A 33 -15.47 6.53 2.96
CA LEU A 33 -15.13 5.14 2.63
C LEU A 33 -16.36 4.23 2.74
N SER A 34 -17.15 4.37 3.79
CA SER A 34 -18.38 3.58 3.98
C SER A 34 -19.40 3.86 2.86
N LYS A 35 -19.54 5.11 2.45
CA LYS A 35 -20.40 5.51 1.32
C LYS A 35 -19.95 4.88 -0.01
N ASP A 36 -18.64 4.71 -0.18
CA ASP A 36 -18.05 4.05 -1.35
C ASP A 36 -18.04 2.51 -1.23
N GLY A 37 -18.75 1.95 -0.23
CA GLY A 37 -18.92 0.50 -0.07
C GLY A 37 -17.68 -0.21 0.49
N VAL A 38 -16.77 0.52 1.11
CA VAL A 38 -15.60 -0.06 1.78
C VAL A 38 -16.01 -0.53 3.18
N GLY A 39 -15.82 -1.81 3.47
CA GLY A 39 -16.14 -2.43 4.75
C GLY A 39 -14.94 -2.64 5.67
N GLY A 40 -13.75 -2.25 5.23
CA GLY A 40 -12.53 -2.30 6.03
C GLY A 40 -11.32 -1.75 5.28
N ILE A 41 -10.42 -1.13 6.03
CA ILE A 41 -9.14 -0.65 5.50
C ILE A 41 -7.98 -1.00 6.44
N LEU A 42 -6.77 -1.00 5.88
CA LEU A 42 -5.55 -0.75 6.64
C LEU A 42 -5.11 0.70 6.40
N ALA A 43 -5.10 1.50 7.46
CA ALA A 43 -4.53 2.84 7.39
C ALA A 43 -3.01 2.72 7.17
N THR A 44 -2.50 3.34 6.10
CA THR A 44 -1.11 3.17 5.68
C THR A 44 -0.27 4.36 6.12
N PHE A 45 0.82 4.05 6.83
CA PHE A 45 1.82 5.03 7.24
C PHE A 45 3.10 4.81 6.45
N ILE A 46 3.48 5.82 5.67
CA ILE A 46 4.67 5.79 4.84
C ILE A 46 5.90 6.31 5.61
N THR A 47 7.08 6.06 5.05
CA THR A 47 8.37 6.55 5.58
C THR A 47 8.34 8.02 5.95
N ASP A 48 8.76 8.33 7.17
CA ASP A 48 8.99 9.67 7.71
C ASP A 48 10.00 9.58 8.87
N ASP A 49 10.28 10.69 9.57
CA ASP A 49 10.96 10.63 10.84
C ASP A 49 10.26 9.63 11.77
N LEU A 50 11.03 8.78 12.42
CA LEU A 50 10.49 7.68 13.23
C LEU A 50 9.57 8.16 14.36
N GLY A 51 9.89 9.30 14.98
CA GLY A 51 9.06 9.91 16.03
C GLY A 51 7.75 10.46 15.46
N VAL A 52 7.79 11.03 14.26
CA VAL A 52 6.59 11.51 13.55
C VAL A 52 5.69 10.34 13.18
N MET A 53 6.23 9.25 12.61
CA MET A 53 5.47 8.03 12.31
C MET A 53 4.80 7.48 13.58
N CYS A 54 5.56 7.34 14.68
CA CYS A 54 5.00 6.89 15.96
C CYS A 54 3.86 7.78 16.43
N SER A 55 4.05 9.10 16.45
CA SER A 55 3.03 10.05 16.94
C SER A 55 1.74 9.99 16.12
N ARG A 56 1.84 9.84 14.79
CA ARG A 56 0.66 9.70 13.90
C ARG A 56 -0.10 8.42 14.19
N MET A 57 0.61 7.29 14.34
CA MET A 57 -0.01 6.00 14.65
C MET A 57 -0.66 5.99 16.03
N GLU A 58 0.02 6.48 17.07
CA GLU A 58 -0.54 6.61 18.43
C GLU A 58 -1.82 7.47 18.42
N ASN A 59 -1.80 8.58 17.67
CA ASN A 59 -2.96 9.43 17.53
C ASN A 59 -4.14 8.71 16.84
N LEU A 60 -3.88 8.02 15.72
CA LEU A 60 -4.91 7.22 15.02
C LEU A 60 -5.49 6.16 15.95
N VAL A 61 -4.63 5.39 16.62
CA VAL A 61 -5.05 4.34 17.58
C VAL A 61 -5.97 4.93 18.66
N ARG A 62 -5.57 6.06 19.24
CA ARG A 62 -6.35 6.73 20.29
C ARG A 62 -7.72 7.18 19.81
N ILE A 63 -7.80 7.95 18.70
CA ILE A 63 -9.07 8.50 18.24
C ILE A 63 -9.98 7.42 17.63
N ARG A 64 -9.44 6.38 17.01
CA ARG A 64 -10.20 5.23 16.49
C ARG A 64 -11.04 4.57 17.59
N GLU A 65 -10.54 4.51 18.83
CA GLU A 65 -11.24 3.89 19.95
C GLU A 65 -12.48 4.69 20.44
N GLU A 66 -12.62 5.95 20.05
CA GLU A 66 -13.75 6.81 20.44
C GLU A 66 -15.08 6.38 19.79
N ASN A 67 -15.03 5.65 18.64
CA ASN A 67 -16.22 5.24 17.91
C ASN A 67 -16.13 3.78 17.44
N ARG A 68 -17.22 3.03 17.65
CA ARG A 68 -17.31 1.61 17.25
C ARG A 68 -17.20 1.45 15.71
N GLU A 69 -17.88 2.31 14.94
CA GLU A 69 -17.89 2.25 13.48
C GLU A 69 -16.48 2.49 12.90
N TRP A 70 -15.71 3.38 13.52
CA TRP A 70 -14.31 3.61 13.12
C TRP A 70 -13.44 2.38 13.38
N ARG A 71 -13.65 1.68 14.51
CA ARG A 71 -12.95 0.41 14.79
C ARG A 71 -13.32 -0.69 13.82
N GLU A 72 -14.57 -0.72 13.38
CA GLU A 72 -15.05 -1.71 12.41
C GLU A 72 -14.51 -1.44 11.00
N LEU A 73 -14.31 -0.18 10.62
CA LEU A 73 -13.78 0.21 9.32
C LEU A 73 -12.25 0.18 9.28
N ILE A 74 -11.57 0.80 10.27
CA ILE A 74 -10.11 0.79 10.34
C ILE A 74 -9.68 -0.51 11.04
N ARG A 75 -9.45 -1.55 10.26
CA ARG A 75 -9.18 -2.90 10.75
C ARG A 75 -7.75 -3.13 11.20
N GLY A 76 -6.86 -2.20 10.84
CA GLY A 76 -5.46 -2.27 11.22
C GLY A 76 -4.62 -1.20 10.55
N ILE A 77 -3.33 -1.37 10.67
CA ILE A 77 -2.30 -0.50 10.13
C ILE A 77 -1.41 -1.28 9.16
N HIS A 78 -1.09 -0.65 8.04
CA HIS A 78 -0.02 -1.04 7.13
C HIS A 78 1.13 -0.05 7.31
N ILE A 79 2.29 -0.53 7.72
CA ILE A 79 3.51 0.29 7.84
C ILE A 79 4.32 0.09 6.55
N GLU A 80 4.45 1.13 5.72
CA GLU A 80 5.21 1.08 4.49
C GLU A 80 6.54 1.83 4.64
N GLY A 81 7.60 1.09 4.91
CA GLY A 81 8.91 1.62 5.30
C GLY A 81 9.07 1.75 6.82
N PRO A 82 10.10 2.45 7.31
CA PRO A 82 11.13 3.21 6.60
C PRO A 82 12.28 2.36 6.01
N PHE A 83 12.21 1.06 6.04
CA PHE A 83 13.27 0.14 5.63
C PHE A 83 13.22 -0.13 4.12
N LEU A 84 13.29 0.93 3.31
CA LEU A 84 13.17 0.90 1.86
C LEU A 84 14.50 1.14 1.17
N ASN A 85 14.56 0.82 -0.12
CA ASN A 85 15.71 1.12 -0.96
C ASN A 85 15.73 2.61 -1.32
N GLU A 86 16.74 3.34 -0.83
CA GLU A 86 16.91 4.79 -1.02
C GLU A 86 17.29 5.19 -2.44
N THR A 87 17.56 4.23 -3.32
CA THR A 87 17.95 4.52 -4.70
C THR A 87 16.80 5.16 -5.46
N ARG A 88 17.10 6.23 -6.19
CA ARG A 88 16.13 6.94 -7.01
C ARG A 88 15.35 6.00 -7.91
N GLY A 89 14.02 6.13 -7.89
CA GLY A 89 13.07 5.29 -8.60
C GLY A 89 12.52 4.16 -7.74
N TYR A 90 13.35 3.49 -6.91
CA TYR A 90 12.84 2.52 -5.94
C TYR A 90 12.18 3.20 -4.74
N ILE A 91 12.78 4.27 -4.22
CA ILE A 91 12.21 5.02 -3.08
C ILE A 91 10.83 5.62 -3.37
N GLY A 92 10.49 5.86 -4.65
CA GLY A 92 9.19 6.41 -5.03
C GLY A 92 8.90 7.78 -4.44
N ALA A 93 7.74 7.93 -3.82
CA ALA A 93 7.29 9.17 -3.18
C ALA A 93 7.75 9.31 -1.72
N HIS A 94 8.41 8.30 -1.14
CA HIS A 94 8.89 8.35 0.24
C HIS A 94 10.03 9.36 0.39
N PRO A 95 10.10 10.11 1.52
CA PRO A 95 11.23 10.97 1.84
C PRO A 95 12.51 10.16 2.02
N VAL A 96 13.48 10.34 1.11
CA VAL A 96 14.71 9.54 1.07
C VAL A 96 15.59 9.71 2.32
N GLU A 97 15.54 10.89 2.93
CA GLU A 97 16.28 11.23 4.14
C GLU A 97 15.92 10.39 5.37
N TYR A 98 14.73 9.80 5.38
CA TYR A 98 14.27 8.93 6.47
C TYR A 98 14.33 7.44 6.13
N ALA A 99 14.67 7.09 4.88
CA ALA A 99 14.90 5.70 4.52
C ALA A 99 16.15 5.17 5.23
N LYS A 100 16.06 3.98 5.82
CA LYS A 100 17.15 3.39 6.60
C LYS A 100 17.23 1.87 6.45
N ARG A 101 18.33 1.27 6.91
CA ARG A 101 18.41 -0.19 7.04
C ARG A 101 17.43 -0.67 8.11
N ALA A 102 16.93 -1.88 7.93
CA ALA A 102 16.04 -2.50 8.89
C ALA A 102 16.76 -2.82 10.19
N ASP A 103 16.15 -2.48 11.30
CA ASP A 103 16.59 -2.82 12.65
C ASP A 103 15.39 -3.07 13.57
N ILE A 104 15.58 -4.00 14.51
CA ILE A 104 14.51 -4.45 15.41
C ILE A 104 14.05 -3.33 16.34
N GLU A 105 14.96 -2.50 16.88
CA GLU A 105 14.63 -1.43 17.83
C GLU A 105 13.66 -0.41 17.21
N SER A 106 13.93 0.03 15.97
CA SER A 106 13.04 0.93 15.26
C SER A 106 11.69 0.26 14.95
N MET A 107 11.69 -1.02 14.58
CA MET A 107 10.46 -1.75 14.32
C MET A 107 9.63 -1.94 15.59
N GLU A 108 10.24 -2.27 16.73
CA GLU A 108 9.55 -2.37 18.02
C GLU A 108 8.85 -1.06 18.38
N ARG A 109 9.51 0.07 18.22
CA ARG A 109 8.93 1.39 18.47
C ARG A 109 7.70 1.66 17.59
N LEU A 110 7.76 1.30 16.30
CA LEU A 110 6.61 1.44 15.38
C LEU A 110 5.46 0.51 15.78
N LEU A 111 5.74 -0.74 16.15
CA LEU A 111 4.72 -1.70 16.59
C LEU A 111 4.05 -1.26 17.90
N ASP A 112 4.83 -0.73 18.86
CA ASP A 112 4.31 -0.20 20.12
C ASP A 112 3.37 0.97 19.86
N ALA A 113 3.77 1.92 19.00
CA ALA A 113 2.97 3.07 18.60
C ALA A 113 1.68 2.66 17.86
N ALA A 114 1.74 1.58 17.08
CA ALA A 114 0.56 1.02 16.40
C ALA A 114 -0.40 0.26 17.33
N GLY A 115 -0.07 0.08 18.62
CA GLY A 115 -0.98 -0.46 19.63
C GLY A 115 -1.54 -1.85 19.32
N GLY A 116 -0.78 -2.69 18.61
CA GLY A 116 -1.20 -4.05 18.19
C GLY A 116 -2.09 -4.06 16.92
N LEU A 117 -2.26 -2.94 16.24
CA LEU A 117 -3.06 -2.85 15.00
C LEU A 117 -2.26 -3.16 13.72
N THR A 118 -0.94 -3.32 13.80
CA THR A 118 -0.13 -3.63 12.60
C THR A 118 -0.52 -4.99 12.00
N LYS A 119 -0.90 -4.98 10.73
CA LYS A 119 -1.25 -6.17 9.95
C LYS A 119 -0.24 -6.46 8.85
N ILE A 120 0.28 -5.41 8.22
CA ILE A 120 1.27 -5.52 7.14
C ILE A 120 2.43 -4.58 7.43
N VAL A 121 3.64 -5.05 7.15
CA VAL A 121 4.84 -4.22 7.07
C VAL A 121 5.48 -4.43 5.71
N THR A 122 5.63 -3.35 4.93
CA THR A 122 6.37 -3.36 3.67
C THR A 122 7.80 -2.86 3.89
N LEU A 123 8.76 -3.66 3.46
CA LEU A 123 10.20 -3.35 3.54
C LEU A 123 10.95 -3.83 2.28
N ALA A 124 12.16 -3.34 2.09
CA ALA A 124 13.07 -3.83 1.07
C ALA A 124 13.93 -4.97 1.66
N PRO A 125 13.84 -6.20 1.14
CA PRO A 125 14.61 -7.34 1.66
C PRO A 125 16.12 -7.09 1.73
N GLU A 126 16.68 -6.39 0.75
CA GLU A 126 18.10 -6.01 0.70
C GLU A 126 18.52 -5.00 1.78
N ARG A 127 17.55 -4.46 2.51
CA ARG A 127 17.79 -3.57 3.65
C ARG A 127 17.69 -4.29 5.00
N ASP A 128 17.24 -5.55 5.01
CA ASP A 128 17.05 -6.38 6.21
C ASP A 128 18.14 -7.44 6.32
N GLU A 129 19.25 -7.09 6.95
CA GLU A 129 20.41 -7.98 7.09
C GLU A 129 20.03 -9.32 7.74
N GLY A 130 20.30 -10.39 7.00
CA GLY A 130 19.96 -11.74 7.42
C GLY A 130 18.46 -11.95 7.65
N PHE A 131 17.60 -11.06 7.16
CA PHE A 131 16.15 -11.11 7.34
C PHE A 131 15.71 -11.10 8.80
N ALA A 132 16.42 -10.35 9.64
CA ALA A 132 16.19 -10.33 11.08
C ALA A 132 14.83 -9.69 11.44
N VAL A 133 14.51 -8.53 10.83
CA VAL A 133 13.23 -7.85 11.04
C VAL A 133 12.08 -8.64 10.40
N THR A 134 12.30 -9.25 9.23
CA THR A 134 11.31 -10.15 8.60
C THR A 134 10.91 -11.27 9.57
N ARG A 135 11.86 -12.03 10.12
CA ARG A 135 11.56 -13.10 11.10
C ARG A 135 10.87 -12.56 12.35
N PHE A 136 11.37 -11.46 12.88
CA PHE A 136 10.79 -10.80 14.06
C PHE A 136 9.29 -10.46 13.88
N LEU A 137 8.90 -9.98 12.69
CA LEU A 137 7.51 -9.66 12.35
C LEU A 137 6.67 -10.92 12.14
N VAL A 138 7.21 -11.91 11.42
CA VAL A 138 6.52 -13.19 11.15
C VAL A 138 6.21 -13.93 12.45
N GLU A 139 7.13 -13.97 13.42
CA GLU A 139 6.92 -14.57 14.75
C GLU A 139 5.78 -13.90 15.52
N ARG A 140 5.42 -12.65 15.17
CA ARG A 140 4.30 -11.90 15.75
C ARG A 140 3.01 -12.00 14.94
N GLY A 141 2.99 -12.83 13.89
CA GLY A 141 1.83 -13.02 13.01
C GLY A 141 1.55 -11.83 12.08
N ILE A 142 2.55 -10.96 11.87
CA ILE A 142 2.44 -9.79 10.99
C ILE A 142 2.85 -10.22 9.57
N CYS A 143 2.03 -9.88 8.58
CA CYS A 143 2.35 -10.12 7.17
C CYS A 143 3.51 -9.22 6.73
N VAL A 144 4.61 -9.82 6.27
CA VAL A 144 5.74 -9.06 5.73
C VAL A 144 5.64 -9.03 4.21
N ALA A 145 5.68 -7.82 3.65
CA ALA A 145 5.65 -7.57 2.23
C ALA A 145 6.99 -6.98 1.75
N ALA A 146 7.43 -7.36 0.55
CA ALA A 146 8.47 -6.64 -0.17
C ALA A 146 7.87 -5.51 -0.99
N GLY A 147 8.52 -4.37 -1.04
CA GLY A 147 8.16 -3.23 -1.88
C GLY A 147 9.26 -2.19 -1.88
N HIS A 148 9.27 -1.29 -2.87
CA HIS A 148 10.30 -0.25 -2.97
C HIS A 148 11.72 -0.82 -2.88
N CYS A 149 12.00 -1.87 -3.66
CA CYS A 149 13.17 -2.72 -3.48
C CYS A 149 13.73 -3.24 -4.82
N ASP A 150 14.98 -3.72 -4.80
CA ASP A 150 15.63 -4.37 -5.95
C ASP A 150 16.51 -5.56 -5.54
N PRO A 151 16.06 -6.46 -4.65
CA PRO A 151 16.88 -7.59 -4.26
C PRO A 151 17.14 -8.53 -5.46
N PRO A 152 18.32 -9.15 -5.56
CA PRO A 152 18.53 -10.28 -6.43
C PRO A 152 17.54 -11.41 -6.14
N VAL A 153 17.24 -12.25 -7.12
CA VAL A 153 16.25 -13.33 -6.97
C VAL A 153 16.56 -14.28 -5.80
N GLU A 154 17.83 -14.55 -5.54
CA GLU A 154 18.24 -15.44 -4.43
C GLU A 154 18.02 -14.78 -3.06
N GLU A 155 18.16 -13.47 -2.95
CA GLU A 155 17.85 -12.73 -1.74
C GLU A 155 16.33 -12.67 -1.50
N LEU A 156 15.55 -12.47 -2.57
CA LEU A 156 14.07 -12.54 -2.49
C LEU A 156 13.60 -13.93 -2.04
N LYS A 157 14.20 -15.02 -2.57
CA LYS A 157 13.95 -16.39 -2.09
C LYS A 157 14.33 -16.57 -0.62
N GLY A 158 15.46 -15.97 -0.20
CA GLY A 158 15.89 -15.99 1.20
C GLY A 158 14.88 -15.30 2.12
N ALA A 159 14.34 -14.14 1.72
CA ALA A 159 13.31 -13.42 2.45
C ALA A 159 11.99 -14.23 2.51
N ILE A 160 11.58 -14.88 1.42
CA ILE A 160 10.44 -15.80 1.40
C ILE A 160 10.67 -16.97 2.36
N GLY A 161 11.87 -17.56 2.34
CA GLY A 161 12.25 -18.60 3.29
C GLY A 161 12.27 -18.14 4.76
N ALA A 162 12.43 -16.84 5.01
CA ALA A 162 12.30 -16.22 6.34
C ALA A 162 10.84 -15.86 6.71
N GLY A 163 9.88 -16.06 5.79
CA GLY A 163 8.45 -15.86 6.00
C GLY A 163 7.85 -14.62 5.34
N LEU A 164 8.62 -13.89 4.49
CA LEU A 164 8.05 -12.84 3.64
C LEU A 164 6.97 -13.47 2.75
N LYS A 165 5.79 -12.85 2.71
CA LYS A 165 4.59 -13.48 2.14
C LYS A 165 3.96 -12.69 1.00
N MET A 166 4.29 -11.40 0.85
CA MET A 166 3.59 -10.52 -0.08
C MET A 166 4.59 -9.63 -0.86
N PHE A 167 4.16 -9.17 -2.05
CA PHE A 167 4.79 -8.07 -2.76
C PHE A 167 3.79 -6.93 -2.95
N THR A 168 4.17 -5.73 -2.50
CA THR A 168 3.32 -4.53 -2.50
C THR A 168 3.32 -3.90 -3.89
N HIS A 169 2.11 -3.56 -4.41
CA HIS A 169 1.82 -2.81 -5.65
C HIS A 169 2.81 -3.07 -6.81
N LEU A 170 2.94 -4.34 -7.23
CA LEU A 170 3.88 -4.76 -8.28
C LEU A 170 3.77 -3.89 -9.55
N GLY A 171 4.90 -3.46 -10.05
CA GLY A 171 5.01 -2.51 -11.17
C GLY A 171 5.25 -1.07 -10.73
N ASN A 172 5.14 -0.80 -9.41
CA ASN A 172 5.40 0.50 -8.78
C ASN A 172 6.58 0.40 -7.81
N GLY A 173 7.05 1.55 -7.30
CA GLY A 173 8.25 1.57 -6.45
C GLY A 173 9.50 1.03 -7.16
N CYS A 174 9.64 1.31 -8.47
CA CYS A 174 10.80 0.95 -9.27
C CYS A 174 11.03 2.00 -10.38
N PRO A 175 12.27 2.12 -10.90
CA PRO A 175 12.58 3.06 -11.99
C PRO A 175 11.80 2.79 -13.27
N MET A 176 11.47 3.84 -14.03
CA MET A 176 10.85 3.72 -15.36
C MET A 176 11.74 2.96 -16.36
N ALA A 177 13.06 3.07 -16.22
CA ALA A 177 14.04 2.33 -17.04
C ALA A 177 14.64 1.21 -16.22
N LEU A 178 14.28 -0.02 -16.54
CA LEU A 178 14.77 -1.24 -15.90
C LEU A 178 15.61 -2.08 -16.86
N ASN A 179 16.46 -2.97 -16.32
CA ASN A 179 17.09 -4.02 -17.13
C ASN A 179 15.98 -4.85 -17.79
N ARG A 180 16.09 -5.07 -19.11
CA ARG A 180 15.02 -5.68 -19.91
C ARG A 180 14.63 -7.11 -19.48
N HIS A 181 15.54 -7.85 -18.89
CA HIS A 181 15.33 -9.27 -18.58
C HIS A 181 15.49 -9.60 -17.09
N ASP A 182 16.40 -8.92 -16.39
CA ASP A 182 16.63 -9.10 -14.95
C ASP A 182 16.27 -7.83 -14.21
N ASN A 183 15.06 -7.78 -13.68
CA ASN A 183 14.52 -6.66 -12.93
C ASN A 183 13.53 -7.18 -11.87
N ILE A 184 13.19 -6.32 -10.94
CA ILE A 184 12.34 -6.70 -9.80
C ILE A 184 10.98 -7.28 -10.25
N ILE A 185 10.38 -6.74 -11.31
CA ILE A 185 9.07 -7.24 -11.80
C ILE A 185 9.20 -8.68 -12.26
N GLN A 186 10.22 -8.99 -13.10
CA GLN A 186 10.44 -10.34 -13.62
C GLN A 186 10.81 -11.33 -12.51
N ARG A 187 11.60 -10.88 -11.53
CA ARG A 187 11.98 -11.71 -10.36
C ARG A 187 10.76 -12.08 -9.53
N VAL A 188 9.88 -11.11 -9.22
CA VAL A 188 8.62 -11.35 -8.46
C VAL A 188 7.69 -12.27 -9.24
N LEU A 189 7.48 -12.02 -10.53
CA LEU A 189 6.64 -12.88 -11.37
C LEU A 189 7.16 -14.33 -11.44
N SER A 190 8.49 -14.54 -11.35
CA SER A 190 9.07 -15.88 -11.31
C SER A 190 8.83 -16.63 -9.98
N LEU A 191 8.50 -15.90 -8.92
CA LEU A 191 8.22 -16.42 -7.56
C LEU A 191 6.73 -16.29 -7.17
N ARG A 192 5.85 -16.09 -8.14
CA ARG A 192 4.41 -15.84 -7.92
C ARG A 192 3.70 -16.93 -7.12
N ASP A 193 4.18 -18.16 -7.21
CA ASP A 193 3.56 -19.29 -6.52
C ASP A 193 3.82 -19.26 -5.00
N ASP A 194 4.81 -18.47 -4.57
CA ASP A 194 5.22 -18.30 -3.16
C ASP A 194 4.73 -16.98 -2.54
N LEU A 195 4.22 -16.05 -3.37
CA LEU A 195 3.88 -14.69 -2.96
C LEU A 195 2.41 -14.35 -3.17
N TRP A 196 1.88 -13.54 -2.27
CA TRP A 196 0.73 -12.68 -2.56
C TRP A 196 1.22 -11.43 -3.29
N ILE A 197 0.43 -10.93 -4.23
CA ILE A 197 0.82 -9.74 -5.00
C ILE A 197 -0.33 -8.75 -4.99
N SER A 198 -0.05 -7.49 -4.61
CA SER A 198 -1.04 -6.42 -4.80
C SER A 198 -0.77 -5.61 -6.06
N PHE A 199 -1.84 -5.05 -6.62
CA PHE A 199 -1.82 -4.16 -7.78
C PHE A 199 -2.72 -2.95 -7.55
N ILE A 200 -2.36 -1.82 -8.18
CA ILE A 200 -3.19 -0.60 -8.27
C ILE A 200 -3.86 -0.61 -9.66
N PRO A 201 -5.15 -0.94 -9.78
CA PRO A 201 -5.82 -1.10 -11.08
C PRO A 201 -6.45 0.20 -11.60
N ASP A 202 -5.68 1.29 -11.60
CA ASP A 202 -6.14 2.61 -12.08
C ASP A 202 -5.85 2.87 -13.57
N GLY A 203 -5.07 1.99 -14.21
CA GLY A 203 -4.65 2.12 -15.61
C GLY A 203 -3.54 3.14 -15.86
N ALA A 204 -3.16 3.90 -14.83
CA ALA A 204 -2.08 4.90 -14.88
C ALA A 204 -0.78 4.37 -14.26
N HIS A 205 -0.85 3.76 -13.07
CA HIS A 205 0.28 3.10 -12.42
C HIS A 205 0.72 1.87 -13.21
N VAL A 206 -0.23 1.01 -13.57
CA VAL A 206 -0.01 -0.13 -14.47
C VAL A 206 -1.06 -0.07 -15.58
N PRO A 207 -0.67 0.13 -16.86
CA PRO A 207 -1.62 0.11 -17.98
C PRO A 207 -2.44 -1.19 -17.99
N PHE A 208 -3.74 -1.12 -18.30
CA PHE A 208 -4.64 -2.28 -18.24
C PHE A 208 -4.16 -3.48 -19.06
N ALA A 209 -3.58 -3.25 -20.26
CA ALA A 209 -3.01 -4.32 -21.05
C ALA A 209 -1.85 -5.05 -20.34
N THR A 210 -1.01 -4.30 -19.61
CA THR A 210 0.09 -4.87 -18.80
C THR A 210 -0.46 -5.59 -17.57
N LEU A 211 -1.41 -4.98 -16.87
CA LEU A 211 -2.06 -5.57 -15.70
C LEU A 211 -2.76 -6.89 -16.09
N LYS A 212 -3.43 -6.92 -17.24
CA LYS A 212 -4.04 -8.15 -17.77
C LYS A 212 -3.00 -9.25 -17.97
N ASN A 213 -1.85 -8.93 -18.58
CA ASN A 213 -0.77 -9.91 -18.77
C ASN A 213 -0.23 -10.44 -17.42
N TYR A 214 -0.11 -9.56 -16.41
CA TYR A 214 0.32 -10.00 -15.08
C TYR A 214 -0.72 -10.94 -14.46
N LEU A 215 -2.01 -10.58 -14.52
CA LEU A 215 -3.09 -11.40 -13.95
C LEU A 215 -3.25 -12.74 -14.68
N ASP A 216 -3.07 -12.77 -15.99
CA ASP A 216 -3.08 -14.02 -16.76
C ASP A 216 -1.92 -14.97 -16.37
N LEU A 217 -0.78 -14.38 -15.95
CA LEU A 217 0.39 -15.15 -15.50
C LEU A 217 0.28 -15.62 -14.05
N VAL A 218 -0.16 -14.74 -13.13
CA VAL A 218 -0.16 -15.01 -11.68
C VAL A 218 -1.46 -15.65 -11.19
N GLY A 219 -2.53 -15.56 -11.99
CA GLY A 219 -3.88 -15.95 -11.55
C GLY A 219 -4.51 -14.96 -10.57
N THR A 220 -5.62 -15.34 -9.97
CA THR A 220 -6.37 -14.48 -9.03
C THR A 220 -6.36 -14.99 -7.58
N ASP A 221 -5.82 -16.18 -7.33
CA ASP A 221 -5.91 -16.83 -6.02
C ASP A 221 -5.11 -16.13 -4.91
N ARG A 222 -3.97 -15.52 -5.29
CA ARG A 222 -3.08 -14.78 -4.37
C ARG A 222 -2.83 -13.35 -4.84
N VAL A 223 -3.86 -12.74 -5.41
CA VAL A 223 -3.82 -11.35 -5.84
C VAL A 223 -4.79 -10.51 -5.02
N VAL A 224 -4.37 -9.31 -4.68
CA VAL A 224 -5.17 -8.31 -3.98
C VAL A 224 -5.16 -7.01 -4.79
N MET A 225 -6.32 -6.40 -4.99
CA MET A 225 -6.39 -5.04 -5.52
C MET A 225 -6.42 -4.05 -4.37
N VAL A 226 -5.55 -3.04 -4.45
CA VAL A 226 -5.46 -1.95 -3.50
C VAL A 226 -5.66 -0.62 -4.20
N THR A 227 -6.11 0.38 -3.49
CA THR A 227 -6.16 1.73 -4.06
C THR A 227 -4.82 2.44 -3.97
N ASP A 228 -4.07 2.21 -2.91
CA ASP A 228 -2.93 3.05 -2.52
C ASP A 228 -3.32 4.54 -2.51
N ALA A 229 -4.55 4.78 -2.03
CA ALA A 229 -5.20 6.08 -2.09
C ALA A 229 -4.48 7.11 -1.24
N ILE A 230 -4.26 8.30 -1.81
CA ILE A 230 -3.84 9.49 -1.08
C ILE A 230 -5.06 10.31 -0.64
N ALA A 231 -4.84 11.35 0.17
CA ALA A 231 -5.90 12.23 0.67
C ALA A 231 -6.84 12.80 -0.42
N ALA A 232 -6.36 12.95 -1.65
CA ALA A 232 -7.15 13.46 -2.77
C ALA A 232 -8.16 12.44 -3.36
N ALA A 233 -8.08 11.17 -2.99
CA ALA A 233 -9.04 10.16 -3.44
C ALA A 233 -10.47 10.52 -2.99
N GLY A 234 -11.42 10.38 -3.91
CA GLY A 234 -12.82 10.75 -3.65
C GLY A 234 -13.14 12.24 -3.78
N MET A 235 -12.16 13.12 -4.07
CA MET A 235 -12.38 14.58 -4.16
C MET A 235 -12.71 15.07 -5.58
N GLY A 236 -12.35 14.31 -6.61
CA GLY A 236 -12.55 14.68 -8.01
C GLY A 236 -11.42 15.53 -8.61
N PRO A 237 -11.61 16.04 -9.87
CA PRO A 237 -10.62 16.87 -10.54
C PRO A 237 -10.34 18.17 -9.79
N GLY A 238 -9.08 18.62 -9.77
CA GLY A 238 -8.69 19.86 -9.10
C GLY A 238 -7.19 19.95 -8.84
N ASP A 239 -6.78 21.08 -8.28
CA ASP A 239 -5.43 21.30 -7.76
C ASP A 239 -5.49 21.18 -6.22
N TYR A 240 -4.64 20.35 -5.65
CA TYR A 240 -4.59 20.02 -4.23
C TYR A 240 -3.18 20.17 -3.69
N HIS A 241 -3.06 20.22 -2.37
CA HIS A 241 -1.77 20.27 -1.69
C HIS A 241 -1.73 19.18 -0.60
N PHE A 242 -0.84 18.18 -0.75
CA PHE A 242 -0.67 17.09 0.20
C PHE A 242 0.80 16.80 0.45
N LEU A 243 1.17 16.51 1.69
CA LEU A 243 2.55 16.20 2.10
C LEU A 243 3.56 17.28 1.64
N GLY A 244 3.15 18.57 1.69
CA GLY A 244 3.99 19.66 1.26
C GLY A 244 4.23 19.74 -0.26
N ARG A 245 3.41 19.02 -1.07
CA ARG A 245 3.51 18.97 -2.53
C ARG A 245 2.20 19.40 -3.17
N ASP A 246 2.32 20.10 -4.29
CA ASP A 246 1.17 20.40 -5.14
C ASP A 246 0.85 19.20 -6.01
N VAL A 247 -0.42 18.84 -6.06
CA VAL A 247 -0.95 17.69 -6.81
C VAL A 247 -2.06 18.16 -7.72
N ARG A 248 -1.96 17.83 -8.99
CA ARG A 248 -3.02 18.07 -9.98
C ARG A 248 -3.75 16.79 -10.31
N ILE A 249 -5.07 16.81 -10.20
CA ILE A 249 -5.95 15.73 -10.63
C ILE A 249 -6.71 16.20 -11.86
N GLY A 250 -6.52 15.51 -12.99
CA GLY A 250 -7.23 15.77 -14.23
C GLY A 250 -8.62 15.11 -14.26
N ASP A 251 -9.32 15.25 -15.39
CA ASP A 251 -10.62 14.58 -15.63
C ASP A 251 -10.49 13.04 -15.66
N ASP A 252 -9.28 12.54 -15.89
CA ASP A 252 -8.94 11.11 -15.82
C ASP A 252 -8.79 10.59 -14.37
N LEU A 253 -8.91 11.46 -13.38
CA LEU A 253 -8.77 11.17 -11.95
C LEU A 253 -7.39 10.60 -11.59
N VAL A 254 -6.34 11.01 -12.30
CA VAL A 254 -4.95 10.60 -12.00
C VAL A 254 -4.20 11.75 -11.35
N ALA A 255 -3.61 11.47 -10.18
CA ALA A 255 -2.80 12.43 -9.46
C ALA A 255 -1.40 12.58 -10.07
N ARG A 256 -1.06 13.78 -10.49
CA ARG A 256 0.24 14.10 -11.10
C ARG A 256 0.89 15.29 -10.42
N SER A 257 2.21 15.38 -10.56
CA SER A 257 2.92 16.63 -10.29
C SER A 257 2.36 17.76 -11.17
N PRO A 258 2.42 19.04 -10.75
CA PRO A 258 1.89 20.17 -11.52
C PRO A 258 2.46 20.26 -12.95
N ASP A 259 3.69 19.80 -13.16
CA ASP A 259 4.34 19.74 -14.48
C ASP A 259 4.00 18.46 -15.27
N GLY A 260 3.23 17.53 -14.68
CA GLY A 260 2.81 16.26 -15.28
C GLY A 260 3.94 15.23 -15.43
N SER A 261 5.12 15.47 -14.86
CA SER A 261 6.31 14.62 -15.08
C SER A 261 6.25 13.25 -14.39
N HIS A 262 5.46 13.11 -13.30
CA HIS A 262 5.34 11.88 -12.53
C HIS A 262 4.01 11.79 -11.79
N LEU A 263 3.65 10.59 -11.38
CA LEU A 263 2.49 10.32 -10.53
C LEU A 263 2.82 10.64 -9.06
N ILE A 264 1.82 11.13 -8.34
CA ILE A 264 1.91 11.40 -6.90
C ILE A 264 0.83 10.59 -6.20
N GLY A 265 1.09 9.30 -5.96
CA GLY A 265 0.13 8.38 -5.37
C GLY A 265 -1.10 8.13 -6.25
N SER A 266 -2.08 7.46 -5.73
CA SER A 266 -3.32 7.11 -6.44
C SER A 266 -4.52 7.85 -5.86
N THR A 267 -5.47 8.16 -6.73
CA THR A 267 -6.79 8.73 -6.36
C THR A 267 -7.94 7.80 -6.72
N ILE A 268 -7.63 6.57 -7.12
CA ILE A 268 -8.66 5.58 -7.43
C ILE A 268 -9.44 5.22 -6.16
N THR A 269 -10.74 5.03 -6.31
CA THR A 269 -11.64 4.56 -5.25
C THR A 269 -12.03 3.11 -5.47
N MET A 270 -12.43 2.37 -4.43
CA MET A 270 -12.83 0.96 -4.57
C MET A 270 -14.01 0.74 -5.55
N PRO A 271 -15.02 1.61 -5.65
CA PRO A 271 -16.01 1.51 -6.74
C PRO A 271 -15.37 1.57 -8.14
N ARG A 272 -14.37 2.45 -8.31
CA ARG A 272 -13.68 2.57 -9.60
C ARG A 272 -12.73 1.38 -9.84
N VAL A 273 -12.13 0.81 -8.81
CA VAL A 273 -11.39 -0.47 -8.91
C VAL A 273 -12.30 -1.56 -9.45
N ALA A 274 -13.49 -1.74 -8.86
CA ALA A 274 -14.45 -2.75 -9.31
C ALA A 274 -14.90 -2.49 -10.77
N GLU A 275 -15.20 -1.25 -11.13
CA GLU A 275 -15.56 -0.86 -12.50
C GLU A 275 -14.44 -1.15 -13.51
N ASN A 276 -13.18 -0.85 -13.18
CA ASN A 276 -12.04 -1.11 -14.05
C ASN A 276 -11.81 -2.62 -14.24
N LEU A 277 -11.94 -3.41 -13.16
CA LEU A 277 -11.83 -4.87 -13.24
C LEU A 277 -12.91 -5.47 -14.16
N GLU A 278 -14.14 -4.95 -14.11
CA GLU A 278 -15.23 -5.41 -14.96
C GLU A 278 -15.05 -4.95 -16.42
N ARG A 279 -14.91 -3.64 -16.65
CA ARG A 279 -14.98 -3.05 -17.99
C ARG A 279 -13.69 -3.18 -18.78
N GLU A 280 -12.54 -2.96 -18.13
CA GLU A 280 -11.24 -2.93 -18.81
C GLU A 280 -10.56 -4.30 -18.85
N LEU A 281 -10.79 -5.13 -17.81
CA LEU A 281 -10.14 -6.44 -17.67
C LEU A 281 -11.10 -7.62 -17.90
N GLY A 282 -12.42 -7.37 -17.95
CA GLY A 282 -13.43 -8.37 -18.28
C GLY A 282 -13.68 -9.41 -17.17
N PHE A 283 -13.38 -9.09 -15.92
CA PHE A 283 -13.61 -10.01 -14.81
C PHE A 283 -15.11 -10.08 -14.44
N PRO A 284 -15.63 -11.29 -14.14
CA PRO A 284 -16.99 -11.43 -13.62
C PRO A 284 -17.02 -10.97 -12.13
N GLU A 285 -18.22 -10.62 -11.66
CA GLU A 285 -18.44 -10.13 -10.29
C GLU A 285 -17.83 -11.04 -9.21
N SER A 286 -17.87 -12.36 -9.39
CA SER A 286 -17.27 -13.32 -8.46
C SER A 286 -15.76 -13.15 -8.30
N GLU A 287 -15.04 -12.94 -9.42
CA GLU A 287 -13.60 -12.71 -9.39
C GLU A 287 -13.27 -11.32 -8.84
N ILE A 288 -14.07 -10.30 -9.18
CA ILE A 288 -13.92 -8.97 -8.60
C ILE A 288 -14.05 -9.03 -7.09
N ARG A 289 -15.11 -9.69 -6.59
CA ARG A 289 -15.32 -9.88 -5.17
C ARG A 289 -14.15 -10.60 -4.49
N LYS A 290 -13.62 -11.64 -5.12
CA LYS A 290 -12.43 -12.35 -4.63
C LYS A 290 -11.24 -11.41 -4.46
N LEU A 291 -10.95 -10.57 -5.48
CA LEU A 291 -9.79 -9.68 -5.52
C LEU A 291 -9.86 -8.50 -4.54
N ILE A 292 -11.07 -7.98 -4.24
CA ILE A 292 -11.24 -6.79 -3.41
C ILE A 292 -11.89 -7.04 -2.04
N GLU A 293 -12.40 -8.24 -1.77
CA GLU A 293 -13.05 -8.58 -0.50
C GLU A 293 -12.47 -9.83 0.14
N GLU A 294 -12.46 -10.98 -0.55
CA GLU A 294 -12.12 -12.28 0.04
C GLU A 294 -10.61 -12.44 0.25
N ASN A 295 -9.82 -12.19 -0.79
CA ASN A 295 -8.36 -12.29 -0.74
C ASN A 295 -7.71 -11.34 0.27
N PRO A 296 -8.08 -10.02 0.31
CA PRO A 296 -7.52 -9.12 1.33
C PRO A 296 -7.74 -9.62 2.76
N ARG A 297 -8.95 -10.15 3.06
CA ARG A 297 -9.26 -10.71 4.38
C ARG A 297 -8.42 -11.96 4.66
N THR A 298 -8.37 -12.89 3.72
CA THR A 298 -7.60 -14.13 3.84
C THR A 298 -6.11 -13.87 4.11
N LEU A 299 -5.56 -12.79 3.55
CA LEU A 299 -4.14 -12.47 3.71
C LEU A 299 -3.79 -12.03 5.14
N ILE A 300 -4.70 -11.31 5.82
CA ILE A 300 -4.42 -10.65 7.11
C ILE A 300 -5.13 -11.29 8.32
N GLU A 301 -6.06 -12.20 8.10
CA GLU A 301 -6.75 -13.00 9.12
C GLU A 301 -6.02 -14.32 9.38
#